data_6882274b538f56c53dfefeff5d8d6759
#
_entry.id   6882274b538f56c53dfefeff5d8d6759
#
_cell.length_a   1.000
_cell.length_b   1.000
_cell.length_c   1.000
_cell.angle_alpha   90.00
_cell.angle_beta   90.00
_cell.angle_gamma   90.00
#
_symmetry.space_group_name_H-M   'P 1'
#
loop_
_entity.id
_entity.type
_entity.pdbx_description
1 polymer ?
#
loop_
_entity_poly.entity_id
_entity_poly.type
_entity_poly.pdbx_seq_one_letter_code
_entity_poly.pdbx_strand_id
1 'polypeptide(L)'
;MKKLIAIILALVMVLSLVACGNKADAPATEAPADEPVAVMTYAEYAAAELDTPVVIDCYVQAHQGWWFDGDAGHGKLTVYAADADGAYFLYELNVAEEDVAKFTTGAKIRVTGYKGMWDGQVEVMDGTFEFVEGDTYVAEPIDGNALLGSADMINYMNQLASFKGMTLESKTYKNDGGDDIWLTFSNNGVSCSFTVEVYFTGTDSDVYTTVDAMEIGDVADIEAFLYWYQDAADCHIAAITPAA
;
A
#
# COMPACT_ATOMS: atom_id res chain seq x y z
N MET A 1 44.02 -1.34 -30.72
CA MET A 1 43.75 -2.28 -31.79
C MET A 1 42.24 -2.47 -31.87
N LYS A 2 41.69 -1.99 -32.97
CA LYS A 2 40.23 -1.96 -33.23
C LYS A 2 39.76 -3.34 -33.65
N LYS A 3 38.68 -3.86 -33.10
CA LYS A 3 37.91 -4.96 -33.69
C LYS A 3 36.46 -4.53 -33.82
N LEU A 4 36.05 -4.28 -35.06
CA LEU A 4 34.68 -4.14 -35.52
C LEU A 4 33.94 -5.49 -35.33
N ILE A 5 32.73 -5.44 -34.84
CA ILE A 5 31.76 -6.52 -34.98
C ILE A 5 30.66 -6.02 -35.91
N ALA A 6 30.54 -6.70 -37.05
CA ALA A 6 29.55 -6.39 -38.08
C ALA A 6 28.21 -7.00 -37.72
N ILE A 7 27.16 -6.18 -37.74
CA ILE A 7 25.76 -6.60 -37.62
C ILE A 7 25.26 -6.94 -39.01
N ILE A 8 24.88 -8.19 -39.24
CA ILE A 8 24.25 -8.66 -40.47
C ILE A 8 22.74 -8.38 -40.36
N LEU A 9 22.27 -7.41 -41.15
CA LEU A 9 20.85 -7.11 -41.34
C LEU A 9 20.34 -7.99 -42.50
N ALA A 10 19.53 -8.99 -42.20
CA ALA A 10 18.87 -9.79 -43.24
C ALA A 10 17.55 -9.09 -43.64
N LEU A 11 17.60 -8.45 -44.82
CA LEU A 11 16.46 -7.82 -45.48
C LEU A 11 15.73 -8.90 -46.30
N VAL A 12 14.55 -9.35 -45.88
CA VAL A 12 13.67 -10.20 -46.69
C VAL A 12 12.70 -9.30 -47.45
N MET A 13 12.96 -9.10 -48.75
CA MET A 13 11.99 -8.52 -49.67
C MET A 13 11.02 -9.61 -50.12
N VAL A 14 9.75 -9.43 -49.82
CA VAL A 14 8.66 -10.19 -50.41
C VAL A 14 8.06 -9.38 -51.55
N LEU A 15 8.24 -9.83 -52.78
CA LEU A 15 7.59 -9.28 -53.97
C LEU A 15 6.08 -9.66 -53.94
N SER A 16 5.22 -8.67 -53.87
CA SER A 16 3.80 -8.84 -54.09
C SER A 16 3.45 -8.87 -55.56
N LEU A 17 3.00 -10.00 -56.06
CA LEU A 17 2.34 -10.13 -57.35
C LEU A 17 0.85 -9.75 -57.18
N VAL A 18 0.44 -8.72 -57.89
CA VAL A 18 -0.96 -8.32 -58.05
C VAL A 18 -1.64 -9.28 -58.99
N ALA A 19 -2.66 -10.03 -58.53
CA ALA A 19 -3.66 -10.67 -59.34
C ALA A 19 -5.05 -10.24 -58.85
N CYS A 20 -5.81 -9.60 -59.74
CA CYS A 20 -7.21 -9.27 -59.56
C CYS A 20 -8.07 -10.54 -59.50
N GLY A 21 -8.98 -10.62 -58.52
CA GLY A 21 -10.08 -11.56 -58.56
C GLY A 21 -10.67 -11.93 -57.21
N ASN A 22 -11.89 -11.48 -56.96
CA ASN A 22 -12.89 -11.91 -55.96
C ASN A 22 -12.60 -11.65 -54.45
N LYS A 23 -13.50 -10.86 -53.88
CA LYS A 23 -13.74 -10.74 -52.45
C LYS A 23 -13.96 -12.11 -51.81
N ALA A 24 -13.02 -12.52 -50.99
CA ALA A 24 -13.26 -13.44 -49.88
C ALA A 24 -12.81 -12.69 -48.62
N ASP A 25 -13.67 -12.55 -47.63
CA ASP A 25 -13.39 -11.97 -46.34
C ASP A 25 -12.19 -12.70 -45.73
N ALA A 26 -11.09 -11.98 -45.52
CA ALA A 26 -10.02 -12.47 -44.68
C ALA A 26 -10.51 -12.53 -43.24
N PRO A 27 -10.26 -13.62 -42.49
CA PRO A 27 -10.60 -13.65 -41.09
C PRO A 27 -9.75 -12.56 -40.40
N ALA A 28 -10.43 -11.66 -39.68
CA ALA A 28 -9.78 -10.74 -38.76
C ALA A 28 -8.95 -11.57 -37.79
N THR A 29 -7.64 -11.35 -37.79
CA THR A 29 -6.78 -11.87 -36.72
C THR A 29 -7.23 -11.14 -35.47
N GLU A 30 -8.02 -11.81 -34.64
CA GLU A 30 -8.30 -11.35 -33.27
C GLU A 30 -6.94 -11.13 -32.61
N ALA A 31 -6.72 -9.93 -32.06
CA ALA A 31 -5.62 -9.69 -31.15
C ALA A 31 -5.74 -10.74 -30.03
N PRO A 32 -4.62 -11.29 -29.51
CA PRO A 32 -4.69 -12.17 -28.36
C PRO A 32 -5.51 -11.48 -27.29
N ALA A 33 -6.61 -12.09 -26.86
CA ALA A 33 -7.30 -11.66 -25.66
C ALA A 33 -6.27 -11.74 -24.54
N ASP A 34 -6.03 -10.61 -23.84
CA ASP A 34 -5.21 -10.61 -22.63
C ASP A 34 -5.81 -11.67 -21.70
N GLU A 35 -5.04 -12.74 -21.45
CA GLU A 35 -5.45 -13.72 -20.45
C GLU A 35 -5.57 -12.97 -19.12
N PRO A 36 -6.68 -13.16 -18.38
CA PRO A 36 -6.85 -12.46 -17.10
C PRO A 36 -5.66 -12.82 -16.19
N VAL A 37 -4.98 -11.79 -15.66
CA VAL A 37 -3.89 -11.99 -14.71
C VAL A 37 -4.44 -12.78 -13.54
N ALA A 38 -3.80 -13.89 -13.19
CA ALA A 38 -4.23 -14.73 -12.08
C ALA A 38 -4.07 -13.97 -10.76
N VAL A 39 -4.98 -14.21 -9.81
CA VAL A 39 -4.87 -13.65 -8.45
C VAL A 39 -3.61 -14.21 -7.80
N MET A 40 -2.74 -13.34 -7.35
CA MET A 40 -1.48 -13.67 -6.67
C MET A 40 -1.72 -13.99 -5.20
N THR A 41 -0.99 -14.97 -4.69
CA THR A 41 -0.78 -15.13 -3.25
C THR A 41 0.12 -14.00 -2.70
N TYR A 42 0.10 -13.77 -1.38
CA TYR A 42 1.01 -12.79 -0.77
C TYR A 42 2.49 -13.11 -1.09
N ALA A 43 2.88 -14.37 -1.08
CA ALA A 43 4.26 -14.79 -1.39
C ALA A 43 4.66 -14.43 -2.84
N GLU A 44 3.76 -14.60 -3.80
CA GLU A 44 3.98 -14.20 -5.21
C GLU A 44 4.06 -12.68 -5.34
N TYR A 45 3.16 -11.94 -4.68
CA TYR A 45 3.21 -10.48 -4.62
C TYR A 45 4.52 -9.99 -3.99
N ALA A 46 4.91 -10.55 -2.83
CA ALA A 46 6.13 -10.15 -2.14
C ALA A 46 7.39 -10.38 -3.00
N ALA A 47 7.43 -11.49 -3.76
CA ALA A 47 8.53 -11.84 -4.64
C ALA A 47 8.53 -11.11 -5.99
N ALA A 48 7.41 -10.48 -6.39
CA ALA A 48 7.31 -9.75 -7.65
C ALA A 48 8.27 -8.54 -7.66
N GLU A 49 8.85 -8.25 -8.83
CA GLU A 49 9.65 -7.05 -9.03
C GLU A 49 8.76 -5.79 -9.01
N LEU A 50 9.37 -4.61 -8.79
CA LEU A 50 8.67 -3.34 -8.92
C LEU A 50 8.17 -3.16 -10.37
N ASP A 51 7.12 -2.38 -10.54
CA ASP A 51 6.41 -2.15 -11.80
C ASP A 51 5.73 -3.40 -12.40
N THR A 52 5.67 -4.50 -11.64
CA THR A 52 4.93 -5.71 -12.05
C THR A 52 3.42 -5.47 -11.90
N PRO A 53 2.61 -5.79 -12.95
CA PRO A 53 1.16 -5.85 -12.80
C PRO A 53 0.77 -6.90 -11.76
N VAL A 54 -0.13 -6.53 -10.84
CA VAL A 54 -0.59 -7.41 -9.76
C VAL A 54 -2.11 -7.49 -9.73
N VAL A 55 -2.62 -8.66 -9.38
CA VAL A 55 -4.01 -8.88 -8.98
C VAL A 55 -3.99 -9.60 -7.64
N ILE A 56 -4.57 -9.01 -6.62
CA ILE A 56 -4.57 -9.54 -5.25
C ILE A 56 -5.98 -9.56 -4.68
N ASP A 57 -6.32 -10.60 -3.92
CA ASP A 57 -7.49 -10.62 -3.04
C ASP A 57 -7.02 -10.29 -1.63
N CYS A 58 -7.60 -9.26 -1.03
CA CYS A 58 -7.25 -8.83 0.31
C CYS A 58 -8.49 -8.31 1.06
N TYR A 59 -8.30 -7.99 2.34
CA TYR A 59 -9.38 -7.52 3.21
C TYR A 59 -9.01 -6.16 3.79
N VAL A 60 -9.93 -5.22 3.70
CA VAL A 60 -9.79 -3.89 4.27
C VAL A 60 -9.54 -3.99 5.78
N GLN A 61 -8.50 -3.35 6.29
CA GLN A 61 -8.25 -3.22 7.72
C GLN A 61 -8.58 -1.82 8.21
N ALA A 62 -8.22 -0.81 7.42
CA ALA A 62 -8.54 0.59 7.63
C ALA A 62 -8.38 1.35 6.31
N HIS A 63 -8.80 2.61 6.27
CA HIS A 63 -8.57 3.48 5.12
C HIS A 63 -8.38 4.93 5.56
N GLN A 64 -7.71 5.72 4.72
CA GLN A 64 -7.60 7.18 4.88
C GLN A 64 -8.89 7.88 4.43
N GLY A 65 -8.94 9.19 4.58
CA GLY A 65 -10.03 10.01 4.05
C GLY A 65 -10.10 9.93 2.52
N TRP A 66 -11.32 9.83 1.98
CA TRP A 66 -11.54 9.93 0.55
C TRP A 66 -11.37 11.37 0.08
N TRP A 67 -10.84 11.56 -1.12
CA TRP A 67 -10.74 12.86 -1.75
C TRP A 67 -10.91 12.75 -3.26
N PHE A 68 -11.35 13.86 -3.90
CA PHE A 68 -11.51 13.91 -5.34
C PHE A 68 -10.27 14.54 -5.99
N ASP A 69 -9.60 13.80 -6.86
CA ASP A 69 -8.49 14.29 -7.66
C ASP A 69 -9.03 14.93 -8.94
N GLY A 70 -8.98 16.27 -8.97
CA GLY A 70 -9.48 17.05 -10.11
C GLY A 70 -8.64 16.86 -11.38
N ASP A 71 -7.36 16.52 -11.26
CA ASP A 71 -6.48 16.30 -12.41
C ASP A 71 -6.69 14.90 -13.00
N ALA A 72 -6.88 13.90 -12.15
CA ALA A 72 -7.20 12.54 -12.57
C ALA A 72 -8.69 12.38 -12.97
N GLY A 73 -9.57 13.23 -12.46
CA GLY A 73 -11.01 13.23 -12.75
C GLY A 73 -11.78 12.12 -12.03
N HIS A 74 -11.24 11.57 -10.95
CA HIS A 74 -11.89 10.54 -10.13
C HIS A 74 -11.51 10.68 -8.64
N GLY A 75 -12.26 9.98 -7.78
CA GLY A 75 -11.97 9.93 -6.36
C GLY A 75 -10.87 8.94 -6.02
N LYS A 76 -10.18 9.19 -4.93
CA LYS A 76 -9.06 8.40 -4.43
C LYS A 76 -9.26 8.00 -2.97
N LEU A 77 -8.86 6.77 -2.64
CA LEU A 77 -8.90 6.22 -1.29
C LEU A 77 -7.65 5.37 -1.05
N THR A 78 -6.84 5.74 -0.06
CA THR A 78 -5.72 4.92 0.38
C THR A 78 -6.20 3.93 1.44
N VAL A 79 -5.85 2.64 1.27
CA VAL A 79 -6.38 1.54 2.09
C VAL A 79 -5.24 0.72 2.68
N TYR A 80 -5.30 0.47 4.00
CA TYR A 80 -4.52 -0.55 4.68
C TYR A 80 -5.28 -1.86 4.57
N ALA A 81 -4.68 -2.86 3.95
CA ALA A 81 -5.31 -4.15 3.70
C ALA A 81 -4.42 -5.30 4.14
N ALA A 82 -5.02 -6.46 4.39
CA ALA A 82 -4.28 -7.68 4.75
C ALA A 82 -5.00 -8.92 4.23
N ASP A 83 -4.27 -10.01 4.17
CA ASP A 83 -4.78 -11.37 4.14
C ASP A 83 -4.17 -12.18 5.30
N ALA A 84 -4.36 -13.49 5.32
CA ALA A 84 -3.81 -14.35 6.38
C ALA A 84 -2.28 -14.47 6.35
N ASP A 85 -1.65 -14.16 5.22
CA ASP A 85 -0.23 -14.38 4.97
C ASP A 85 0.59 -13.08 5.02
N GLY A 86 -0.06 -11.90 4.89
CA GLY A 86 0.62 -10.61 4.93
C GLY A 86 -0.28 -9.41 4.77
N ALA A 87 0.32 -8.26 4.48
CA ALA A 87 -0.41 -7.01 4.39
C ALA A 87 0.04 -6.13 3.21
N TYR A 88 -0.84 -5.24 2.80
CA TYR A 88 -0.71 -4.42 1.62
C TYR A 88 -1.04 -2.96 1.96
N PHE A 89 -0.32 -2.03 1.36
CA PHE A 89 -0.69 -0.62 1.31
C PHE A 89 -1.18 -0.30 -0.11
N LEU A 90 -2.48 0.01 -0.22
CA LEU A 90 -3.12 0.28 -1.49
C LEU A 90 -3.20 1.79 -1.64
N TYR A 91 -2.24 2.35 -2.36
CA TYR A 91 -2.11 3.80 -2.48
C TYR A 91 -3.09 4.36 -3.51
N GLU A 92 -3.94 5.28 -3.04
CA GLU A 92 -4.84 6.07 -3.89
C GLU A 92 -5.67 5.24 -4.90
N LEU A 93 -6.31 4.15 -4.43
CA LEU A 93 -7.26 3.40 -5.25
C LEU A 93 -8.28 4.33 -5.89
N ASN A 94 -8.63 4.06 -7.15
CA ASN A 94 -9.73 4.74 -7.83
C ASN A 94 -11.07 4.29 -7.23
N VAL A 95 -11.67 5.14 -6.40
CA VAL A 95 -12.89 4.83 -5.64
C VAL A 95 -13.93 5.94 -5.84
N ALA A 96 -15.14 5.56 -6.26
CA ALA A 96 -16.27 6.47 -6.29
C ALA A 96 -16.74 6.82 -4.86
N GLU A 97 -17.20 8.05 -4.62
CA GLU A 97 -17.61 8.51 -3.29
C GLU A 97 -18.70 7.62 -2.67
N GLU A 98 -19.65 7.15 -3.49
CA GLU A 98 -20.73 6.26 -3.06
C GLU A 98 -20.27 4.86 -2.60
N ASP A 99 -19.05 4.46 -2.98
CA ASP A 99 -18.49 3.15 -2.58
C ASP A 99 -17.70 3.22 -1.27
N VAL A 100 -17.29 4.40 -0.80
CA VAL A 100 -16.47 4.56 0.39
C VAL A 100 -17.08 3.87 1.63
N ALA A 101 -18.39 4.00 1.81
CA ALA A 101 -19.08 3.38 2.94
C ALA A 101 -19.05 1.83 2.96
N LYS A 102 -18.63 1.20 1.86
CA LYS A 102 -18.47 -0.25 1.76
C LYS A 102 -17.06 -0.74 2.15
N PHE A 103 -16.08 0.18 2.24
CA PHE A 103 -14.72 -0.13 2.70
C PHE A 103 -14.67 -0.32 4.21
N THR A 104 -15.52 -1.19 4.73
CA THR A 104 -15.54 -1.51 6.16
C THR A 104 -14.47 -2.53 6.51
N THR A 105 -13.93 -2.48 7.74
CA THR A 105 -12.95 -3.46 8.23
C THR A 105 -13.45 -4.89 8.01
N GLY A 106 -12.61 -5.71 7.41
CA GLY A 106 -12.91 -7.09 7.05
C GLY A 106 -13.59 -7.28 5.70
N ALA A 107 -13.99 -6.21 4.99
CA ALA A 107 -14.55 -6.32 3.64
C ALA A 107 -13.51 -6.87 2.67
N LYS A 108 -13.89 -7.88 1.88
CA LYS A 108 -13.03 -8.46 0.85
C LYS A 108 -13.07 -7.66 -0.43
N ILE A 109 -11.92 -7.32 -0.95
CA ILE A 109 -11.74 -6.67 -2.25
C ILE A 109 -10.72 -7.41 -3.09
N ARG A 110 -10.92 -7.39 -4.41
CA ARG A 110 -9.90 -7.73 -5.39
C ARG A 110 -9.35 -6.45 -5.98
N VAL A 111 -8.03 -6.31 -5.95
CA VAL A 111 -7.33 -5.13 -6.45
C VAL A 111 -6.47 -5.51 -7.64
N THR A 112 -6.56 -4.70 -8.69
CA THR A 112 -5.70 -4.78 -9.87
C THR A 112 -4.91 -3.47 -9.96
N GLY A 113 -3.60 -3.55 -10.04
CA GLY A 113 -2.70 -2.39 -10.08
C GLY A 113 -1.28 -2.81 -10.39
N TYR A 114 -0.31 -2.04 -9.91
CA TYR A 114 1.11 -2.31 -10.06
C TYR A 114 1.79 -2.30 -8.70
N LYS A 115 2.74 -3.23 -8.48
CA LYS A 115 3.60 -3.16 -7.30
C LYS A 115 4.55 -1.98 -7.45
N GLY A 116 4.48 -1.04 -6.56
CA GLY A 116 5.33 0.14 -6.51
C GLY A 116 6.15 0.23 -5.23
N MET A 117 7.00 1.25 -5.19
CA MET A 117 7.71 1.64 -3.98
C MET A 117 7.84 3.16 -3.96
N TRP A 118 7.48 3.76 -2.84
CA TRP A 118 7.73 5.18 -2.58
C TRP A 118 8.53 5.34 -1.29
N ASP A 119 9.72 5.88 -1.41
CA ASP A 119 10.62 6.25 -0.29
C ASP A 119 10.83 5.14 0.77
N GLY A 120 10.95 3.87 0.31
CA GLY A 120 11.11 2.67 1.12
C GLY A 120 9.81 1.91 1.41
N GLN A 121 8.64 2.53 1.21
CA GLN A 121 7.34 1.91 1.39
C GLN A 121 6.93 1.13 0.14
N VAL A 122 6.68 -0.18 0.27
CA VAL A 122 6.10 -1.00 -0.82
C VAL A 122 4.59 -0.84 -0.83
N GLU A 123 4.05 -0.56 -2.02
CA GLU A 123 2.63 -0.25 -2.19
C GLU A 123 2.06 -0.82 -3.50
N VAL A 124 0.74 -0.84 -3.62
CA VAL A 124 0.04 -1.07 -4.88
C VAL A 124 -0.42 0.28 -5.41
N MET A 125 0.05 0.63 -6.61
CA MET A 125 -0.22 1.91 -7.29
C MET A 125 -1.17 1.72 -8.47
N ASP A 126 -1.80 2.83 -8.90
CA ASP A 126 -2.74 2.88 -10.02
C ASP A 126 -3.85 1.83 -9.91
N GLY A 127 -4.28 1.57 -8.67
CA GLY A 127 -5.17 0.48 -8.35
C GLY A 127 -6.63 0.77 -8.71
N THR A 128 -7.28 -0.25 -9.28
CA THR A 128 -8.73 -0.40 -9.35
C THR A 128 -9.16 -1.58 -8.49
N PHE A 129 -10.43 -1.66 -8.15
CA PHE A 129 -10.92 -2.71 -7.26
C PHE A 129 -12.30 -3.22 -7.67
N GLU A 130 -12.64 -4.39 -7.14
CA GLU A 130 -14.01 -4.91 -7.07
C GLU A 130 -14.28 -5.51 -5.69
N PHE A 131 -15.49 -5.34 -5.17
CA PHE A 131 -15.91 -6.05 -3.97
C PHE A 131 -16.13 -7.53 -4.28
N VAL A 132 -15.60 -8.40 -3.42
CA VAL A 132 -15.74 -9.85 -3.55
C VAL A 132 -16.65 -10.34 -2.43
N GLU A 133 -17.76 -10.98 -2.81
CA GLU A 133 -18.64 -11.60 -1.81
C GLU A 133 -17.98 -12.84 -1.18
N GLY A 134 -18.22 -13.07 0.10
CA GLY A 134 -17.73 -14.25 0.80
C GLY A 134 -17.26 -13.96 2.21
N ASP A 135 -16.10 -14.53 2.56
CA ASP A 135 -15.55 -14.47 3.90
C ASP A 135 -15.07 -13.05 4.26
N THR A 136 -15.01 -12.77 5.54
CA THR A 136 -14.40 -11.57 6.11
C THR A 136 -13.13 -11.95 6.85
N TYR A 137 -12.16 -11.03 6.88
CA TYR A 137 -10.93 -11.23 7.64
C TYR A 137 -10.49 -9.92 8.30
N VAL A 138 -10.19 -9.98 9.59
CA VAL A 138 -9.60 -8.88 10.36
C VAL A 138 -8.30 -9.41 10.94
N ALA A 139 -7.20 -8.73 10.64
CA ALA A 139 -5.90 -9.11 11.12
C ALA A 139 -5.75 -8.82 12.63
N GLU A 140 -5.26 -9.79 13.38
CA GLU A 140 -4.85 -9.54 14.76
C GLU A 140 -3.49 -8.80 14.75
N PRO A 141 -3.29 -7.81 15.64
CA PRO A 141 -2.01 -7.12 15.73
C PRO A 141 -0.87 -8.06 16.12
N ILE A 142 0.24 -8.01 15.39
CA ILE A 142 1.46 -8.74 15.74
C ILE A 142 2.18 -8.07 16.92
N ASP A 143 3.10 -8.77 17.58
CA ASP A 143 3.91 -8.23 18.68
C ASP A 143 4.97 -7.25 18.17
N GLY A 144 4.68 -5.96 18.19
CA GLY A 144 5.58 -4.90 17.77
C GLY A 144 6.78 -4.74 18.70
N ASN A 145 6.64 -5.01 20.02
CA ASN A 145 7.77 -4.94 20.95
C ASN A 145 8.86 -5.94 20.60
N ALA A 146 8.51 -7.14 20.13
CA ALA A 146 9.47 -8.15 19.72
C ALA A 146 10.26 -7.75 18.45
N LEU A 147 9.74 -6.81 17.66
CA LEU A 147 10.34 -6.32 16.42
C LEU A 147 11.19 -5.05 16.63
N LEU A 148 11.08 -4.36 17.78
CA LEU A 148 11.82 -3.13 18.04
C LEU A 148 13.34 -3.35 17.90
N GLY A 149 13.97 -2.52 17.06
CA GLY A 149 15.40 -2.57 16.78
C GLY A 149 15.86 -3.78 15.96
N SER A 150 14.96 -4.65 15.54
CA SER A 150 15.27 -5.76 14.65
C SER A 150 15.27 -5.33 13.19
N ALA A 151 16.28 -5.77 12.44
CA ALA A 151 16.28 -5.63 10.98
C ALA A 151 15.14 -6.44 10.31
N ASP A 152 14.59 -7.41 11.00
CA ASP A 152 13.49 -8.25 10.47
C ASP A 152 12.15 -7.53 10.46
N MET A 153 12.02 -6.36 11.12
CA MET A 153 10.77 -5.59 11.14
C MET A 153 10.26 -5.30 9.71
N ILE A 154 11.15 -5.06 8.76
CA ILE A 154 10.81 -4.80 7.36
C ILE A 154 10.02 -5.95 6.69
N ASN A 155 10.22 -7.19 7.15
CA ASN A 155 9.49 -8.35 6.61
C ASN A 155 8.00 -8.36 7.00
N TYR A 156 7.61 -7.47 7.92
CA TYR A 156 6.24 -7.29 8.41
C TYR A 156 5.62 -5.97 7.94
N MET A 157 6.21 -5.34 6.91
CA MET A 157 5.72 -4.08 6.35
C MET A 157 4.20 -4.16 6.09
N ASN A 158 3.50 -3.08 6.36
CA ASN A 158 2.05 -2.91 6.24
C ASN A 158 1.18 -3.68 7.26
N GLN A 159 1.74 -4.59 8.05
CA GLN A 159 0.96 -5.29 9.07
C GLN A 159 0.61 -4.37 10.23
N LEU A 160 -0.54 -4.63 10.85
CA LEU A 160 -0.91 -4.01 12.12
C LEU A 160 -0.08 -4.63 13.25
N ALA A 161 0.57 -3.80 14.07
CA ALA A 161 1.39 -4.21 15.20
C ALA A 161 0.93 -3.54 16.50
N SER A 162 1.05 -4.25 17.61
CA SER A 162 0.77 -3.73 18.95
C SER A 162 2.07 -3.52 19.71
N PHE A 163 2.27 -2.32 20.20
CA PHE A 163 3.42 -1.91 21.01
C PHE A 163 2.94 -1.55 22.43
N LYS A 164 3.48 -2.22 23.43
CA LYS A 164 3.07 -2.05 24.82
C LYS A 164 4.12 -1.27 25.63
N GLY A 165 3.63 -0.37 26.47
CA GLY A 165 4.48 0.39 27.41
C GLY A 165 5.52 1.26 26.72
N MET A 166 5.13 1.94 25.67
CA MET A 166 6.00 2.84 24.89
C MET A 166 6.08 4.22 25.53
N THR A 167 7.28 4.72 25.78
CA THR A 167 7.51 6.04 26.35
C THR A 167 7.70 7.07 25.25
N LEU A 168 6.97 8.17 25.30
CA LEU A 168 7.11 9.29 24.35
C LEU A 168 8.43 10.04 24.61
N GLU A 169 9.31 10.07 23.61
CA GLU A 169 10.61 10.74 23.66
C GLU A 169 10.62 12.09 22.91
N SER A 170 9.90 12.17 21.80
CA SER A 170 9.76 13.41 21.03
C SER A 170 8.42 13.52 20.36
N LYS A 171 7.97 14.75 20.17
CA LYS A 171 6.74 15.12 19.45
C LYS A 171 6.99 16.39 18.65
N THR A 172 6.70 16.35 17.34
CA THR A 172 6.87 17.48 16.43
C THR A 172 5.70 17.52 15.45
N TYR A 173 5.15 18.69 15.22
CA TYR A 173 4.08 18.90 14.25
C TYR A 173 4.69 19.24 12.89
N LYS A 174 4.18 18.67 11.83
CA LYS A 174 4.61 18.90 10.44
C LYS A 174 4.46 20.37 10.02
N ASN A 175 3.34 20.96 10.38
CA ASN A 175 3.08 22.38 10.27
C ASN A 175 2.61 22.86 11.66
N ASP A 176 2.44 24.10 11.93
CA ASP A 176 2.11 24.70 13.26
C ASP A 176 0.84 24.16 13.94
N GLY A 177 0.49 22.86 13.72
CA GLY A 177 -0.69 22.14 14.17
C GLY A 177 -1.72 21.93 13.04
N GLY A 178 -2.63 20.97 13.25
CA GLY A 178 -3.68 20.62 12.27
C GLY A 178 -3.17 19.82 11.07
N ASP A 179 -1.99 19.22 11.17
CA ASP A 179 -1.36 18.33 10.20
C ASP A 179 -0.72 17.15 10.94
N ASP A 180 0.06 16.31 10.27
CA ASP A 180 0.69 15.14 10.86
C ASP A 180 1.49 15.48 12.13
N ILE A 181 1.51 14.54 13.08
CA ILE A 181 2.35 14.62 14.27
C ILE A 181 3.40 13.53 14.17
N TRP A 182 4.66 13.93 14.11
CA TRP A 182 5.81 13.04 14.12
C TRP A 182 6.28 12.76 15.53
N LEU A 183 6.47 11.49 15.85
CA LEU A 183 6.71 11.01 17.20
C LEU A 183 7.89 10.05 17.24
N THR A 184 8.62 10.08 18.33
CA THR A 184 9.52 8.99 18.69
C THR A 184 9.04 8.40 20.01
N PHE A 185 8.80 7.11 20.01
CA PHE A 185 8.54 6.35 21.22
C PHE A 185 9.64 5.33 21.45
N SER A 186 9.89 4.96 22.71
CA SER A 186 10.85 3.92 23.06
C SER A 186 10.31 2.92 24.05
N ASN A 187 10.87 1.72 24.01
CA ASN A 187 10.69 0.72 25.04
C ASN A 187 12.04 0.05 25.32
N ASN A 188 12.40 -0.08 26.60
CA ASN A 188 13.69 -0.64 27.04
C ASN A 188 14.93 -0.01 26.35
N GLY A 189 14.87 1.29 26.04
CA GLY A 189 15.97 2.03 25.40
C GLY A 189 16.10 1.79 23.88
N VAL A 190 15.11 1.16 23.26
CA VAL A 190 15.02 1.02 21.80
C VAL A 190 13.89 1.91 21.29
N SER A 191 14.26 2.87 20.43
CA SER A 191 13.32 3.86 19.89
C SER A 191 12.79 3.42 18.51
N CYS A 192 11.57 3.86 18.19
CA CYS A 192 10.92 3.71 16.91
C CYS A 192 10.14 4.99 16.58
N SER A 193 10.07 5.34 15.29
CA SER A 193 9.29 6.47 14.82
C SER A 193 7.83 6.05 14.59
N PHE A 194 6.94 6.99 14.89
CA PHE A 194 5.51 6.87 14.68
C PHE A 194 4.96 8.18 14.13
N THR A 195 3.95 8.07 13.29
CA THR A 195 3.23 9.23 12.76
C THR A 195 1.73 9.09 13.07
N VAL A 196 1.14 10.16 13.61
CA VAL A 196 -0.30 10.39 13.50
C VAL A 196 -0.51 11.03 12.14
N GLU A 197 -0.88 10.22 11.18
CA GLU A 197 -1.12 10.63 9.79
C GLU A 197 -2.55 11.20 9.69
N VAL A 198 -2.65 12.49 9.40
CA VAL A 198 -3.92 13.25 9.51
C VAL A 198 -4.97 12.78 8.50
N TYR A 199 -4.55 12.33 7.32
CA TYR A 199 -5.49 11.78 6.34
C TYR A 199 -6.05 10.42 6.75
N PHE A 200 -5.35 9.72 7.65
CA PHE A 200 -5.80 8.45 8.22
C PHE A 200 -6.74 8.67 9.41
N THR A 201 -6.32 9.47 10.37
CA THR A 201 -7.06 9.60 11.63
C THR A 201 -8.02 10.80 11.68
N GLY A 202 -7.67 11.90 11.03
CA GLY A 202 -8.33 13.19 11.22
C GLY A 202 -7.86 13.91 12.50
N THR A 203 -7.94 15.23 12.50
CA THR A 203 -7.49 16.08 13.62
C THR A 203 -8.42 16.07 14.81
N ASP A 204 -9.66 15.64 14.67
CA ASP A 204 -10.70 15.54 15.68
C ASP A 204 -10.88 14.12 16.25
N SER A 205 -10.03 13.18 15.81
CA SER A 205 -10.05 11.80 16.31
C SER A 205 -9.53 11.67 17.74
N ASP A 206 -9.92 10.58 18.40
CA ASP A 206 -9.39 10.22 19.71
C ASP A 206 -7.86 9.99 19.66
N VAL A 207 -7.33 9.47 18.56
CA VAL A 207 -5.88 9.27 18.35
C VAL A 207 -5.16 10.61 18.36
N TYR A 208 -5.60 11.53 17.48
CA TYR A 208 -4.96 12.85 17.34
C TYR A 208 -5.03 13.63 18.66
N THR A 209 -6.20 13.73 19.26
CA THR A 209 -6.41 14.50 20.51
C THR A 209 -5.68 13.89 21.70
N THR A 210 -5.57 12.56 21.78
CA THR A 210 -4.78 11.88 22.81
C THR A 210 -3.31 12.20 22.67
N VAL A 211 -2.76 12.05 21.46
CA VAL A 211 -1.35 12.33 21.19
C VAL A 211 -1.02 13.82 21.38
N ASP A 212 -1.92 14.71 20.95
CA ASP A 212 -1.76 16.16 21.15
C ASP A 212 -1.63 16.53 22.64
N ALA A 213 -2.39 15.86 23.50
CA ALA A 213 -2.39 16.09 24.95
C ALA A 213 -1.20 15.43 25.69
N MET A 214 -0.51 14.46 25.10
CA MET A 214 0.62 13.77 25.74
C MET A 214 1.81 14.69 25.92
N GLU A 215 2.55 14.50 27.02
CA GLU A 215 3.82 15.15 27.32
C GLU A 215 5.01 14.18 27.15
N ILE A 216 6.19 14.72 26.93
CA ILE A 216 7.42 13.90 26.85
C ILE A 216 7.62 13.16 28.17
N GLY A 217 7.81 11.84 28.09
CA GLY A 217 7.92 10.93 29.22
C GLY A 217 6.63 10.16 29.52
N ASP A 218 5.49 10.55 28.93
CA ASP A 218 4.26 9.77 29.06
C ASP A 218 4.39 8.41 28.42
N VAL A 219 3.68 7.44 28.99
CA VAL A 219 3.70 6.04 28.52
C VAL A 219 2.35 5.67 27.92
N ALA A 220 2.37 4.95 26.82
CA ALA A 220 1.15 4.47 26.16
C ALA A 220 1.34 3.07 25.56
N ASP A 221 0.21 2.40 25.35
CA ASP A 221 0.07 1.26 24.45
C ASP A 221 -0.38 1.78 23.09
N ILE A 222 0.23 1.29 22.02
CA ILE A 222 0.00 1.77 20.65
C ILE A 222 -0.32 0.60 19.75
N GLU A 223 -1.32 0.76 18.88
CA GLU A 223 -1.50 -0.07 17.70
C GLU A 223 -1.20 0.77 16.47
N ALA A 224 -0.36 0.27 15.56
CA ALA A 224 0.07 1.01 14.39
C ALA A 224 0.31 0.08 13.20
N PHE A 225 0.03 0.56 12.00
CA PHE A 225 0.47 -0.10 10.78
C PHE A 225 1.96 0.16 10.58
N LEU A 226 2.74 -0.91 10.30
CA LEU A 226 4.17 -0.81 10.05
C LEU A 226 4.41 -0.17 8.67
N TYR A 227 4.61 1.12 8.66
CA TYR A 227 4.88 1.94 7.47
C TYR A 227 6.36 2.31 7.39
N TRP A 228 6.87 2.57 6.19
CA TRP A 228 8.26 3.00 5.96
C TRP A 228 8.31 4.38 5.32
N TYR A 229 9.27 5.18 5.75
CA TYR A 229 9.60 6.47 5.16
C TYR A 229 11.12 6.69 5.23
N GLN A 230 11.74 7.10 4.11
CA GLN A 230 13.19 7.29 3.99
C GLN A 230 13.97 6.04 4.44
N ASP A 231 13.53 4.86 3.97
CA ASP A 231 14.10 3.55 4.29
C ASP A 231 14.12 3.20 5.79
N ALA A 232 13.32 3.86 6.62
CA ALA A 232 13.17 3.59 8.05
C ALA A 232 11.71 3.34 8.42
N ALA A 233 11.49 2.57 9.49
CA ALA A 233 10.14 2.39 10.03
C ALA A 233 9.60 3.72 10.57
N ASP A 234 8.39 4.09 10.14
CA ASP A 234 7.62 5.24 10.57
C ASP A 234 6.15 4.83 10.71
N CYS A 235 5.81 4.17 11.80
CA CYS A 235 4.55 3.45 11.97
C CYS A 235 3.37 4.41 12.06
N HIS A 236 2.32 4.19 11.26
CA HIS A 236 1.09 5.00 11.30
C HIS A 236 0.18 4.55 12.44
N ILE A 237 -0.04 5.40 13.42
CA ILE A 237 -0.84 5.09 14.62
C ILE A 237 -2.31 4.90 14.25
N ALA A 238 -2.85 3.71 14.54
CA ALA A 238 -4.27 3.38 14.37
C ALA A 238 -5.06 3.52 15.69
N ALA A 239 -4.41 3.21 16.82
CA ALA A 239 -4.98 3.40 18.16
C ALA A 239 -3.88 3.68 19.19
N ILE A 240 -4.22 4.44 20.23
CA ILE A 240 -3.34 4.75 21.34
C ILE A 240 -4.11 4.79 22.65
N THR A 241 -3.53 4.19 23.69
CA THR A 241 -4.11 4.20 25.04
C THR A 241 -3.03 4.61 26.04
N PRO A 242 -3.10 5.79 26.63
CA PRO A 242 -2.16 6.22 27.69
C PRO A 242 -2.18 5.25 28.86
N ALA A 243 -1.01 4.97 29.42
CA ALA A 243 -0.91 4.22 30.67
C ALA A 243 -1.52 5.04 31.84
N ALA A 244 -2.21 4.34 32.75
CA ALA A 244 -2.85 4.95 33.90
C ALA A 244 -1.82 5.36 34.98
#